data_7b9d740c1c2a56c68fd0d8722bf7fb0b
#
_entry.id   7b9d740c1c2a56c68fd0d8722bf7fb0b
#
_cell.length_a   1.000
_cell.length_b   1.000
_cell.length_c   1.000
_cell.angle_alpha   90.00
_cell.angle_beta   90.00
_cell.angle_gamma   90.00
#
_symmetry.space_group_name_H-M   'P 1'
#
loop_
_entity.id
_entity.type
_entity.pdbx_description
1 polymer ?
#
loop_
_entity_poly.entity_id
_entity_poly.type
_entity_poly.pdbx_seq_one_letter_code
_entity_poly.pdbx_strand_id
1 'polypeptide(L)' 'DLLLFKDGNYYIIDYKTTKDTHVEHITQVAFYKKAIKDIFQTQNVFSYLLYLQKDEILISEV' A
#
# COMPACT_ATOMS: atom_id res chain seq x y z
N ASP A 1 -5.82 3.97 5.34
CA ASP A 1 -4.43 3.49 5.21
C ASP A 1 -4.01 2.81 6.50
N LEU A 2 -3.25 1.76 6.38
CA LEU A 2 -2.83 0.97 7.52
C LEU A 2 -1.35 0.63 7.38
N LEU A 3 -0.59 0.83 8.45
CA LEU A 3 0.80 0.41 8.53
C LEU A 3 0.93 -0.65 9.62
N LEU A 4 1.44 -1.82 9.24
CA LEU A 4 1.67 -2.94 10.15
C LEU A 4 3.14 -3.30 10.17
N PHE A 5 3.63 -3.72 11.33
CA PHE A 5 4.97 -4.28 11.46
C PHE A 5 4.86 -5.68 12.05
N LYS A 6 5.46 -6.65 11.36
CA LYS A 6 5.43 -8.04 11.83
C LYS A 6 6.65 -8.79 11.31
N ASP A 7 7.33 -9.51 12.20
CA ASP A 7 8.45 -10.39 11.85
C ASP A 7 9.54 -9.68 11.04
N GLY A 8 9.82 -8.42 11.39
CA GLY A 8 10.85 -7.64 10.73
C GLY A 8 10.43 -6.99 9.43
N ASN A 9 9.15 -7.09 9.05
CA ASN A 9 8.63 -6.52 7.81
C ASN A 9 7.58 -5.47 8.09
N TYR A 10 7.54 -4.43 7.26
CA TYR A 10 6.50 -3.41 7.29
C TYR A 10 5.54 -3.64 6.15
N TYR A 11 4.24 -3.51 6.43
CA TYR A 11 3.18 -3.71 5.45
C TYR A 11 2.32 -2.46 5.40
N ILE A 12 2.17 -1.89 4.21
CA ILE A 12 1.31 -0.74 3.96
C ILE A 12 0.10 -1.23 3.19
N ILE A 13 -1.09 -0.95 3.70
CA ILE A 13 -2.33 -1.35 3.06
C ILE A 13 -3.19 -0.11 2.89
N ASP A 14 -3.52 0.23 1.67
CA ASP A 14 -4.37 1.37 1.34
C ASP A 14 -5.68 0.85 0.75
N TYR A 15 -6.80 1.23 1.38
CA TYR A 15 -8.14 0.82 0.97
C TYR A 15 -8.75 1.90 0.10
N LYS A 16 -9.28 1.52 -1.06
CA LYS A 16 -9.96 2.42 -1.97
C LYS A 16 -11.30 1.83 -2.40
N THR A 17 -12.26 2.70 -2.65
CA THR A 17 -13.59 2.29 -3.11
C THR A 17 -13.81 2.58 -4.59
N THR A 18 -12.87 3.27 -5.24
CA THR A 18 -12.95 3.64 -6.65
C THR A 18 -11.61 3.43 -7.33
N LYS A 19 -11.65 3.12 -8.62
CA LYS A 19 -10.46 2.99 -9.46
C LYS A 19 -10.24 4.20 -10.36
N ASP A 20 -11.04 5.24 -10.26
CA ASP A 20 -11.01 6.37 -11.18
C ASP A 20 -9.65 7.05 -11.27
N THR A 21 -8.88 7.02 -10.18
CA THR A 21 -7.56 7.62 -10.13
C THR A 21 -6.50 6.58 -9.75
N HIS A 22 -6.56 5.42 -10.41
CA HIS A 22 -5.68 4.29 -10.10
C HIS A 22 -4.19 4.66 -10.14
N VAL A 23 -3.77 5.40 -11.19
CA VAL A 23 -2.37 5.81 -11.32
C VAL A 23 -1.94 6.69 -10.15
N GLU A 24 -2.82 7.61 -9.72
CA GLU A 24 -2.53 8.46 -8.58
C GLU A 24 -2.45 7.66 -7.29
N HIS A 25 -3.30 6.65 -7.13
CA HIS A 25 -3.27 5.76 -5.96
C HIS A 25 -1.94 5.00 -5.88
N ILE A 26 -1.49 4.45 -7.01
CA ILE A 26 -0.21 3.75 -7.07
C ILE A 26 0.94 4.68 -6.71
N THR A 27 0.94 5.88 -7.26
CA THR A 27 1.98 6.89 -6.99
C THR A 27 2.02 7.25 -5.51
N GLN A 28 0.85 7.43 -4.89
CA GLN A 28 0.76 7.75 -3.47
C GLN A 28 1.32 6.63 -2.60
N VAL A 29 0.94 5.40 -2.88
CA VAL A 29 1.40 4.24 -2.09
C VAL A 29 2.90 4.03 -2.30
N ALA A 30 3.40 4.20 -3.51
CA ALA A 30 4.83 4.10 -3.80
C ALA A 30 5.63 5.14 -3.02
N PHE A 31 5.07 6.36 -2.90
CA PHE A 31 5.70 7.41 -2.10
C PHE A 31 5.75 7.03 -0.62
N TYR A 32 4.66 6.51 -0.07
CA TYR A 32 4.63 6.05 1.31
C TYR A 32 5.62 4.92 1.56
N LYS A 33 5.69 3.98 0.62
CA LYS A 33 6.63 2.87 0.72
C LYS A 33 8.06 3.38 0.82
N LYS A 34 8.43 4.35 -0.04
CA LYS A 34 9.75 4.94 0.00
C LYS A 34 10.01 5.66 1.33
N ALA A 35 9.04 6.41 1.80
CA ALA A 35 9.16 7.14 3.07
C ALA A 35 9.40 6.18 4.24
N ILE A 36 8.67 5.08 4.30
CA ILE A 36 8.84 4.09 5.36
C ILE A 36 10.22 3.44 5.28
N LYS A 37 10.67 3.09 4.07
CA LYS A 37 12.03 2.55 3.89
C LYS A 37 13.09 3.51 4.40
N ASP A 38 12.93 4.79 4.11
CA ASP A 38 13.92 5.80 4.53
C ASP A 38 13.87 6.05 6.03
N ILE A 39 12.67 6.17 6.60
CA ILE A 39 12.50 6.46 8.03
C ILE A 39 13.06 5.33 8.89
N PHE A 40 12.75 4.09 8.56
CA PHE A 40 13.16 2.93 9.33
C PHE A 40 14.42 2.25 8.80
N GLN A 41 15.01 2.82 7.74
CA GLN A 41 16.26 2.33 7.14
C GLN A 41 16.19 0.83 6.87
N THR A 42 15.14 0.40 6.16
CA THR A 42 14.92 -0.99 5.83
C THR A 42 14.43 -1.14 4.40
N GLN A 43 14.72 -2.28 3.78
CA GLN A 43 14.17 -2.66 2.48
C GLN A 43 12.96 -3.58 2.64
N ASN A 44 12.65 -4.00 3.87
CA ASN A 44 11.58 -4.96 4.15
C ASN A 44 10.24 -4.26 4.27
N VAL A 45 9.80 -3.59 3.20
CA VAL A 45 8.53 -2.86 3.15
C VAL A 45 7.74 -3.38 1.97
N PHE A 46 6.52 -3.81 2.24
CA PHE A 46 5.60 -4.34 1.24
C PHE A 46 4.35 -3.48 1.25
N SER A 47 3.84 -3.14 0.08
CA SER A 47 2.68 -2.25 -0.01
C SER A 47 1.64 -2.81 -0.96
N TYR A 48 0.37 -2.58 -0.61
CA TYR A 48 -0.77 -3.13 -1.33
C TYR A 48 -1.86 -2.08 -1.46
N LEU A 49 -2.50 -2.06 -2.63
CA LEU A 49 -3.75 -1.34 -2.84
C LEU A 49 -4.88 -2.35 -2.85
N LEU A 50 -5.90 -2.11 -2.04
CA LEU A 50 -7.11 -2.90 -2.00
C LEU A 50 -8.27 -2.08 -2.54
N TYR A 51 -8.87 -2.54 -3.63
CA TYR A 51 -10.08 -1.93 -4.17
C TYR A 51 -11.29 -2.74 -3.70
N LEU A 52 -12.12 -2.10 -2.89
CA LEU A 52 -13.31 -2.73 -2.34
C LEU A 52 -14.47 -2.52 -3.31
N GLN A 53 -14.76 -3.55 -4.09
CA GLN A 53 -15.85 -3.54 -5.05
C GLN A 53 -17.07 -4.20 -4.44
N LYS A 54 -18.24 -3.99 -5.05
CA LYS A 54 -19.49 -4.53 -4.53
C LYS A 54 -19.45 -6.04 -4.36
N ASP A 55 -18.89 -6.75 -5.33
CA ASP A 55 -18.91 -8.22 -5.36
C ASP A 55 -17.53 -8.85 -5.31
N GLU A 56 -16.47 -8.03 -5.18
CA GLU A 56 -15.11 -8.57 -5.18
C GLU A 56 -14.13 -7.59 -4.53
N ILE A 57 -12.98 -8.13 -4.15
CA ILE A 57 -11.85 -7.33 -3.66
C ILE A 57 -10.69 -7.54 -4.62
N LEU A 58 -10.14 -6.44 -5.13
CA LEU A 58 -8.98 -6.48 -6.01
C LEU A 58 -7.76 -6.02 -5.21
N ILE A 59 -6.70 -6.82 -5.26
CA ILE A 59 -5.47 -6.54 -4.52
C ILE A 59 -4.33 -6.36 -5.52
N SER A 60 -3.63 -5.23 -5.41
CA SER A 60 -2.45 -4.96 -6.22
C SER A 60 -1.26 -4.68 -5.31
N GLU A 61 -0.14 -5.37 -5.54
CA GLU A 61 1.10 -5.04 -4.87
C GLU A 61 1.77 -3.86 -5.57
N VAL A 62 2.27 -2.94 -4.79
CA VAL A 62 2.89 -1.72 -5.33
C VAL A 62 4.36 -1.67 -4.97
#